data_59c3ae1d5ae2151af8bad255afc4b7dd
#
_entry.id   59c3ae1d5ae2151af8bad255afc4b7dd
#
_cell.length_a   1.000
_cell.length_b   1.000
_cell.length_c   1.000
_cell.angle_alpha   90.00
_cell.angle_beta   90.00
_cell.angle_gamma   90.00
#
_symmetry.space_group_name_H-M   'P 1'
#
loop_
_entity.id
_entity.type
_entity.pdbx_description
1 polymer ?
#
loop_
_entity_poly.entity_id
_entity_poly.type
_entity_poly.pdbx_seq_one_letter_code
_entity_poly.pdbx_strand_id
1 'polypeptide(L)'
;MTKTSRKFVHDYAGVAIVVGLLSSLGTWMATRFVTTSSAQPGPGAAKPLLVQPLADLPGREVRITLLDRAPGSSSPPHRHPGHHTFGYVVEGTYEFAINGEPGRILNAGETFYEPPTAVHSMSRNPSADKRTKIIVFMVADQKNPSTVAE
;
A
#
# COMPACT_ATOMS: atom_id res chain seq x y z
N MET A 1 -62.30 -19.43 59.40
CA MET A 1 -61.51 -20.27 58.57
C MET A 1 -61.08 -19.49 57.38
N THR A 2 -59.89 -19.09 57.47
CA THR A 2 -58.74 -18.78 56.64
C THR A 2 -58.97 -17.94 55.35
N LYS A 3 -58.87 -16.64 55.52
CA LYS A 3 -58.53 -15.67 54.48
C LYS A 3 -57.00 -15.40 54.54
N THR A 4 -56.21 -16.10 53.77
CA THR A 4 -54.81 -15.74 53.63
C THR A 4 -54.26 -16.43 52.42
N SER A 5 -54.49 -15.88 51.21
CA SER A 5 -53.69 -16.22 50.03
C SER A 5 -54.09 -15.38 48.80
N ARG A 6 -54.02 -14.07 48.85
CA ARG A 6 -54.23 -13.24 47.66
C ARG A 6 -53.37 -11.97 47.60
N LYS A 7 -52.33 -11.82 48.40
CA LYS A 7 -51.52 -10.58 48.46
C LYS A 7 -50.11 -10.73 47.95
N PHE A 8 -49.67 -11.89 47.48
CA PHE A 8 -48.28 -12.09 47.09
C PHE A 8 -48.00 -12.14 45.60
N VAL A 9 -48.99 -11.97 44.75
CA VAL A 9 -48.80 -12.10 43.29
C VAL A 9 -48.68 -10.78 42.55
N HIS A 10 -48.96 -9.64 43.22
CA HIS A 10 -48.92 -8.32 42.53
C HIS A 10 -47.60 -7.56 42.64
N ASP A 11 -46.73 -7.92 43.60
CA ASP A 11 -45.51 -7.16 43.84
C ASP A 11 -44.33 -7.56 43.01
N TYR A 12 -44.40 -8.73 42.31
CA TYR A 12 -43.31 -9.19 41.42
C TYR A 12 -43.45 -8.77 39.94
N ALA A 13 -44.65 -8.38 39.53
CA ALA A 13 -44.88 -7.96 38.18
C ALA A 13 -44.27 -6.57 37.83
N GLY A 14 -44.14 -5.70 38.85
CA GLY A 14 -43.56 -4.37 38.70
C GLY A 14 -42.02 -4.37 38.61
N VAL A 15 -41.37 -5.30 39.27
CA VAL A 15 -39.92 -5.39 39.32
C VAL A 15 -39.33 -6.01 38.08
N ALA A 16 -40.04 -6.95 37.44
CA ALA A 16 -39.60 -7.59 36.21
C ALA A 16 -39.58 -6.65 34.98
N ILE A 17 -40.46 -5.65 34.96
CA ILE A 17 -40.55 -4.69 33.83
C ILE A 17 -39.46 -3.64 33.91
N VAL A 18 -39.01 -3.23 35.12
CA VAL A 18 -37.94 -2.22 35.28
C VAL A 18 -36.56 -2.81 34.96
N VAL A 19 -36.33 -4.07 35.26
CA VAL A 19 -35.04 -4.73 34.92
C VAL A 19 -34.93 -5.02 33.43
N GLY A 20 -36.05 -5.26 32.74
CA GLY A 20 -36.05 -5.48 31.30
C GLY A 20 -35.80 -4.23 30.46
N LEU A 21 -36.13 -3.04 30.98
CA LEU A 21 -35.97 -1.78 30.26
C LEU A 21 -34.55 -1.16 30.43
N LEU A 22 -33.83 -1.53 31.49
CA LEU A 22 -32.46 -1.07 31.69
C LEU A 22 -31.42 -1.90 30.93
N SER A 23 -31.74 -3.11 30.52
CA SER A 23 -30.84 -3.96 29.73
C SER A 23 -30.90 -3.68 28.22
N SER A 24 -31.93 -2.98 27.74
CA SER A 24 -32.06 -2.65 26.31
C SER A 24 -31.38 -1.34 25.89
N LEU A 25 -30.99 -0.47 26.86
CA LEU A 25 -30.26 0.78 26.59
C LEU A 25 -28.72 0.63 26.64
N GLY A 26 -28.22 -0.53 27.11
CA GLY A 26 -26.79 -0.81 27.23
C GLY A 26 -26.11 -1.37 25.98
N THR A 27 -26.86 -1.77 24.96
CA THR A 27 -26.30 -2.54 23.81
C THR A 27 -26.16 -1.73 22.53
N TRP A 28 -26.29 -0.40 22.57
CA TRP A 28 -26.19 0.44 21.36
C TRP A 28 -24.97 1.37 21.36
N MET A 29 -23.98 1.13 22.20
CA MET A 29 -22.61 1.58 21.95
C MET A 29 -21.85 0.45 21.25
N ALA A 30 -22.30 0.06 20.07
CA ALA A 30 -21.46 -0.65 19.14
C ALA A 30 -20.32 0.31 18.77
N THR A 31 -19.21 0.15 19.46
CA THR A 31 -17.92 0.69 19.06
C THR A 31 -17.77 0.44 17.57
N ARG A 32 -17.86 1.50 16.77
CA ARG A 32 -17.37 1.48 15.41
C ARG A 32 -15.87 1.33 15.53
N PHE A 33 -15.39 0.11 15.63
CA PHE A 33 -14.03 -0.19 15.25
C PHE A 33 -13.97 0.15 13.76
N VAL A 34 -13.50 1.36 13.47
CA VAL A 34 -12.95 1.67 12.16
C VAL A 34 -11.73 0.78 12.05
N THR A 35 -11.92 -0.43 11.56
CA THR A 35 -10.83 -1.21 11.01
C THR A 35 -10.37 -0.39 9.81
N THR A 36 -9.38 0.47 10.00
CA THR A 36 -8.54 0.90 8.91
C THR A 36 -7.88 -0.37 8.40
N SER A 37 -8.55 -1.03 7.47
CA SER A 37 -7.92 -2.03 6.64
C SER A 37 -6.82 -1.28 5.90
N SER A 38 -5.60 -1.34 6.43
CA SER A 38 -4.42 -1.09 5.62
C SER A 38 -4.43 -2.19 4.58
N ALA A 39 -5.04 -1.92 3.43
CA ALA A 39 -4.94 -2.80 2.28
C ALA A 39 -3.44 -3.04 2.08
N GLN A 40 -2.98 -4.26 2.32
CA GLN A 40 -1.63 -4.64 1.91
C GLN A 40 -1.54 -4.35 0.42
N PRO A 41 -0.50 -3.60 -0.03
CA PRO A 41 -0.31 -3.38 -1.45
C PRO A 41 -0.39 -4.73 -2.15
N GLY A 42 -1.27 -4.84 -3.15
CA GLY A 42 -1.41 -6.06 -3.93
C GLY A 42 -0.08 -6.47 -4.56
N PRO A 43 0.08 -7.73 -4.98
CA PRO A 43 1.29 -8.20 -5.65
C PRO A 43 1.56 -7.33 -6.88
N GLY A 44 2.66 -6.58 -6.85
CA GLY A 44 3.08 -5.62 -7.88
C GLY A 44 3.02 -4.15 -7.47
N ALA A 45 2.55 -3.82 -6.26
CA ALA A 45 2.54 -2.45 -5.76
C ALA A 45 3.95 -1.97 -5.37
N ALA A 46 4.27 -0.73 -5.73
CA ALA A 46 5.46 -0.05 -5.27
C ALA A 46 5.33 0.24 -3.76
N LYS A 47 6.30 -0.23 -2.96
CA LYS A 47 6.36 0.00 -1.52
C LYS A 47 7.43 1.05 -1.21
N PRO A 48 7.07 2.28 -0.79
CA PRO A 48 8.03 3.25 -0.31
C PRO A 48 8.79 2.70 0.91
N LEU A 49 10.12 2.84 0.90
CA LEU A 49 11.00 2.44 2.00
C LEU A 49 11.60 3.65 2.71
N LEU A 50 11.94 4.71 1.95
CA LEU A 50 12.53 5.94 2.48
C LEU A 50 12.10 7.12 1.63
N VAL A 51 11.85 8.26 2.27
CA VAL A 51 11.84 9.59 1.66
C VAL A 51 12.66 10.49 2.57
N GLN A 52 13.76 11.04 2.05
CA GLN A 52 14.70 11.83 2.83
C GLN A 52 15.12 13.09 2.07
N PRO A 53 14.72 14.29 2.52
CA PRO A 53 15.26 15.55 1.98
C PRO A 53 16.78 15.61 2.14
N LEU A 54 17.46 16.18 1.14
CA LEU A 54 18.90 16.38 1.15
C LEU A 54 19.23 17.78 1.68
N ALA A 55 19.90 17.84 2.83
CA ALA A 55 20.16 19.12 3.52
C ALA A 55 21.10 20.05 2.72
N ASP A 56 22.00 19.50 1.96
CA ASP A 56 23.00 20.17 1.12
C ASP A 56 22.51 20.47 -0.32
N LEU A 57 21.34 19.94 -0.70
CA LEU A 57 20.71 20.14 -2.01
C LEU A 57 19.23 20.57 -1.85
N PRO A 58 18.97 21.83 -1.53
CA PRO A 58 17.60 22.33 -1.33
C PRO A 58 16.67 22.02 -2.51
N GLY A 59 15.45 21.50 -2.21
CA GLY A 59 14.48 21.10 -3.22
C GLY A 59 14.69 19.67 -3.77
N ARG A 60 15.72 18.97 -3.30
CA ARG A 60 16.01 17.57 -3.64
C ARG A 60 15.79 16.65 -2.46
N GLU A 61 15.41 15.42 -2.78
CA GLU A 61 15.27 14.35 -1.80
C GLU A 61 15.66 13.01 -2.41
N VAL A 62 15.99 12.06 -1.55
CA VAL A 62 16.12 10.66 -1.91
C VAL A 62 14.77 9.97 -1.69
N ARG A 63 14.32 9.23 -2.69
CA ARG A 63 13.19 8.28 -2.57
C ARG A 63 13.70 6.88 -2.83
N ILE A 64 13.45 5.96 -1.91
CA ILE A 64 13.77 4.53 -2.09
C ILE A 64 12.48 3.76 -2.08
N THR A 65 12.28 2.92 -3.10
CA THR A 65 11.06 2.14 -3.29
C THR A 65 11.41 0.69 -3.62
N LEU A 66 10.72 -0.25 -2.99
CA LEU A 66 10.74 -1.65 -3.39
C LEU A 66 9.61 -1.89 -4.41
N LEU A 67 9.96 -2.38 -5.58
CA LEU A 67 9.03 -2.97 -6.54
C LEU A 67 9.06 -4.48 -6.38
N ASP A 68 7.91 -5.09 -6.15
CA ASP A 68 7.73 -6.54 -6.09
C ASP A 68 6.77 -6.97 -7.19
N ARG A 69 7.31 -7.42 -8.33
CA ARG A 69 6.58 -7.68 -9.56
C ARG A 69 6.22 -9.15 -9.69
N ALA A 70 4.94 -9.39 -9.89
CA ALA A 70 4.43 -10.72 -10.25
C ALA A 70 4.99 -11.22 -11.60
N PRO A 71 5.01 -12.54 -11.85
CA PRO A 71 5.35 -13.10 -13.15
C PRO A 71 4.55 -12.43 -14.28
N GLY A 72 5.21 -12.10 -15.39
CA GLY A 72 4.62 -11.48 -16.57
C GLY A 72 4.10 -10.05 -16.43
N SER A 73 4.18 -9.45 -15.22
CA SER A 73 3.66 -8.10 -15.00
C SER A 73 4.53 -7.03 -15.65
N SER A 74 3.87 -5.98 -16.17
CA SER A 74 4.54 -4.84 -16.81
C SER A 74 3.95 -3.51 -16.31
N SER A 75 4.69 -2.42 -16.50
CA SER A 75 4.17 -1.07 -16.42
C SER A 75 4.04 -0.47 -17.82
N PRO A 76 3.04 0.39 -18.05
CA PRO A 76 2.98 1.17 -19.28
C PRO A 76 4.19 2.13 -19.37
N PRO A 77 4.51 2.64 -20.56
CA PRO A 77 5.54 3.67 -20.71
C PRO A 77 5.25 4.88 -19.82
N HIS A 78 6.32 5.41 -19.21
CA HIS A 78 6.22 6.50 -18.25
C HIS A 78 7.53 7.27 -18.12
N ARG A 79 7.48 8.42 -17.43
CA ARG A 79 8.64 9.27 -17.12
C ARG A 79 8.78 9.51 -15.63
N HIS A 80 9.98 9.90 -15.24
CA HIS A 80 10.33 10.37 -13.89
C HIS A 80 10.81 11.85 -13.96
N PRO A 81 9.91 12.83 -14.09
CA PRO A 81 10.27 14.19 -14.45
C PRO A 81 11.12 14.87 -13.37
N GLY A 82 12.32 15.27 -13.73
CA GLY A 82 13.28 15.91 -12.81
C GLY A 82 13.99 14.95 -11.86
N HIS A 83 13.82 13.64 -12.02
CA HIS A 83 14.44 12.65 -11.15
C HIS A 83 15.55 11.88 -11.86
N HIS A 84 16.70 11.73 -11.19
CA HIS A 84 17.66 10.69 -11.55
C HIS A 84 17.21 9.39 -10.92
N THR A 85 16.91 8.39 -11.73
CA THR A 85 16.38 7.10 -11.28
C THR A 85 17.40 5.99 -11.48
N PHE A 86 17.71 5.28 -10.42
CA PHE A 86 18.62 4.14 -10.41
C PHE A 86 17.85 2.91 -9.95
N GLY A 87 18.11 1.77 -10.57
CA GLY A 87 17.54 0.51 -10.13
C GLY A 87 18.59 -0.55 -9.86
N TYR A 88 18.27 -1.44 -8.92
CA TYR A 88 19.07 -2.61 -8.59
C TYR A 88 18.13 -3.83 -8.52
N VAL A 89 18.39 -4.84 -9.33
CA VAL A 89 17.61 -6.09 -9.33
C VAL A 89 18.08 -6.94 -8.14
N VAL A 90 17.19 -7.13 -7.16
CA VAL A 90 17.46 -7.90 -5.95
C VAL A 90 17.21 -9.39 -6.18
N GLU A 91 16.14 -9.70 -6.95
CA GLU A 91 15.68 -11.07 -7.18
C GLU A 91 15.02 -11.18 -8.56
N GLY A 92 15.24 -12.31 -9.21
CA GLY A 92 14.63 -12.62 -10.53
C GLY A 92 15.31 -11.91 -11.68
N THR A 93 14.52 -11.62 -12.71
CA THR A 93 14.96 -10.95 -13.94
C THR A 93 14.07 -9.77 -14.26
N TYR A 94 14.62 -8.73 -14.86
CA TYR A 94 13.89 -7.53 -15.21
C TYR A 94 14.20 -7.11 -16.65
N GLU A 95 13.19 -6.92 -17.48
CA GLU A 95 13.36 -6.38 -18.81
C GLU A 95 13.16 -4.87 -18.78
N PHE A 96 14.18 -4.16 -19.26
CA PHE A 96 14.34 -2.72 -19.16
C PHE A 96 14.70 -2.11 -20.51
N ALA A 97 14.07 -1.00 -20.85
CA ALA A 97 14.50 -0.11 -21.93
C ALA A 97 14.04 1.32 -21.69
N ILE A 98 14.80 2.26 -22.22
CA ILE A 98 14.45 3.70 -22.24
C ILE A 98 14.40 4.20 -23.69
N ASN A 99 13.60 5.24 -23.94
CA ASN A 99 13.53 5.98 -25.20
C ASN A 99 13.26 5.12 -26.44
N GLY A 100 12.59 3.97 -26.28
CA GLY A 100 12.30 3.07 -27.38
C GLY A 100 13.48 2.20 -27.84
N GLU A 101 14.57 2.18 -27.07
CA GLU A 101 15.68 1.25 -27.31
C GLU A 101 15.23 -0.19 -27.19
N PRO A 102 15.98 -1.15 -27.78
CA PRO A 102 15.71 -2.57 -27.56
C PRO A 102 15.76 -2.94 -26.07
N GLY A 103 14.79 -3.75 -25.64
CA GLY A 103 14.75 -4.26 -24.27
C GLY A 103 15.98 -5.10 -23.94
N ARG A 104 16.58 -4.87 -22.77
CA ARG A 104 17.65 -5.70 -22.21
C ARG A 104 17.20 -6.42 -20.97
N ILE A 105 17.61 -7.66 -20.79
CA ILE A 105 17.35 -8.43 -19.59
C ILE A 105 18.43 -8.10 -18.55
N LEU A 106 17.97 -7.74 -17.36
CA LEU A 106 18.80 -7.55 -16.17
C LEU A 106 18.55 -8.70 -15.20
N ASN A 107 19.62 -9.30 -14.71
CA ASN A 107 19.58 -10.36 -13.71
C ASN A 107 19.75 -9.78 -12.30
N ALA A 108 19.48 -10.59 -11.27
CA ALA A 108 19.81 -10.23 -9.90
C ALA A 108 21.29 -9.82 -9.77
N GLY A 109 21.54 -8.69 -9.10
CA GLY A 109 22.84 -8.05 -8.99
C GLY A 109 23.12 -6.95 -10.01
N GLU A 110 22.33 -6.85 -11.07
CA GLU A 110 22.54 -5.84 -12.11
C GLU A 110 21.76 -4.55 -11.84
N THR A 111 22.22 -3.45 -12.46
CA THR A 111 21.69 -2.11 -12.27
C THR A 111 21.22 -1.48 -13.58
N PHE A 112 20.38 -0.45 -13.44
CA PHE A 112 20.03 0.45 -14.53
C PHE A 112 19.99 1.91 -14.07
N TYR A 113 20.00 2.81 -15.04
CA TYR A 113 19.87 4.23 -14.83
C TYR A 113 18.93 4.85 -15.86
N GLU A 114 18.07 5.75 -15.38
CA GLU A 114 17.17 6.59 -16.17
C GLU A 114 17.46 8.06 -15.90
N PRO A 115 17.90 8.82 -16.88
CA PRO A 115 18.06 10.27 -16.74
C PRO A 115 16.68 10.96 -16.64
N PRO A 116 16.62 12.20 -16.08
CA PRO A 116 15.36 12.92 -15.80
C PRO A 116 14.45 13.16 -17.01
N THR A 117 14.96 13.05 -18.22
CA THR A 117 14.23 13.30 -19.47
C THR A 117 13.82 12.00 -20.20
N ALA A 118 14.27 10.84 -19.72
CA ALA A 118 14.02 9.57 -20.39
C ALA A 118 12.55 9.15 -20.30
N VAL A 119 12.09 8.47 -21.34
CA VAL A 119 10.89 7.64 -21.30
C VAL A 119 11.30 6.22 -20.90
N HIS A 120 10.83 5.71 -19.79
CA HIS A 120 10.96 4.31 -19.43
C HIS A 120 9.99 3.52 -20.32
N SER A 121 10.48 3.08 -21.48
CA SER A 121 9.66 2.48 -22.54
C SER A 121 9.36 1.00 -22.33
N MET A 122 10.22 0.28 -21.58
CA MET A 122 10.05 -1.13 -21.24
C MET A 122 10.35 -1.36 -19.76
N SER A 123 9.36 -1.85 -19.03
CA SER A 123 9.41 -2.12 -17.58
C SER A 123 8.58 -3.35 -17.28
N ARG A 124 9.20 -4.54 -17.30
CA ARG A 124 8.42 -5.76 -17.04
C ARG A 124 9.25 -6.87 -16.37
N ASN A 125 8.54 -7.78 -15.69
CA ASN A 125 9.06 -9.08 -15.31
C ASN A 125 8.84 -10.06 -16.48
N PRO A 126 9.88 -10.50 -17.18
CA PRO A 126 9.75 -11.41 -18.33
C PRO A 126 9.47 -12.85 -17.94
N SER A 127 9.68 -13.23 -16.67
CA SER A 127 9.47 -14.61 -16.19
C SER A 127 7.99 -14.97 -16.18
N ALA A 128 7.67 -16.21 -16.56
CA ALA A 128 6.31 -16.74 -16.52
C ALA A 128 5.93 -17.28 -15.12
N ASP A 129 6.90 -17.56 -14.25
CA ASP A 129 6.70 -18.29 -12.99
C ASP A 129 7.39 -17.67 -11.77
N LYS A 130 8.40 -16.80 -11.96
CA LYS A 130 9.19 -16.21 -10.88
C LYS A 130 8.87 -14.74 -10.68
N ARG A 131 8.88 -14.31 -9.41
CA ARG A 131 8.78 -12.88 -9.06
C ARG A 131 10.09 -12.16 -9.35
N THR A 132 9.98 -10.85 -9.51
CA THR A 132 11.15 -9.97 -9.61
C THR A 132 11.04 -8.91 -8.51
N LYS A 133 12.13 -8.70 -7.76
CA LYS A 133 12.25 -7.61 -6.79
C LYS A 133 13.33 -6.63 -7.23
N ILE A 134 12.99 -5.35 -7.18
CA ILE A 134 13.87 -4.27 -7.61
C ILE A 134 13.83 -3.19 -6.53
N ILE A 135 15.00 -2.72 -6.12
CA ILE A 135 15.10 -1.46 -5.38
C ILE A 135 15.28 -0.34 -6.40
N VAL A 136 14.38 0.62 -6.36
CA VAL A 136 14.48 1.87 -7.11
C VAL A 136 14.89 2.98 -6.16
N PHE A 137 15.97 3.67 -6.52
CA PHE A 137 16.52 4.81 -5.82
C PHE A 137 16.43 6.04 -6.72
N MET A 138 15.82 7.11 -6.23
CA MET A 138 15.70 8.36 -6.97
C MET A 138 16.40 9.50 -6.22
N VAL A 139 17.16 10.32 -6.95
CA VAL A 139 17.46 11.68 -6.53
C VAL A 139 16.39 12.56 -7.16
N ALA A 140 15.39 12.87 -6.35
CA ALA A 140 14.11 13.39 -6.81
C ALA A 140 13.99 14.90 -6.60
N ASP A 141 13.26 15.58 -7.49
CA ASP A 141 12.74 16.91 -7.26
C ASP A 141 11.49 16.80 -6.35
N GLN A 142 11.49 17.52 -5.23
CA GLN A 142 10.39 17.48 -4.26
C GLN A 142 9.03 17.94 -4.83
N LYS A 143 9.05 18.80 -5.86
CA LYS A 143 7.85 19.38 -6.47
C LYS A 143 7.21 18.48 -7.51
N ASN A 144 7.94 17.50 -8.03
CA ASN A 144 7.48 16.65 -9.11
C ASN A 144 6.95 15.29 -8.60
N PRO A 145 5.91 14.74 -9.24
CA PRO A 145 5.48 13.39 -8.96
C PRO A 145 6.57 12.39 -9.33
N SER A 146 6.61 11.24 -8.63
CA SER A 146 7.60 10.20 -8.90
C SER A 146 7.48 9.62 -10.31
N THR A 147 6.27 9.63 -10.87
CA THR A 147 5.98 9.02 -12.17
C THR A 147 4.83 9.76 -12.84
N VAL A 148 4.94 9.97 -14.14
CA VAL A 148 3.85 10.43 -15.03
C VAL A 148 3.74 9.49 -16.22
N ALA A 149 2.52 9.21 -16.68
CA ALA A 149 2.28 8.42 -17.88
C ALA A 149 2.82 9.14 -19.12
N GLU A 150 3.27 8.37 -20.11
CA GLU A 150 3.65 8.86 -21.44
C GLU A 150 2.44 8.90 -22.35
#